data_35e78e9966d0f20ec38b8ed2feac0346
#
_entry.id   35e78e9966d0f20ec38b8ed2feac0346
#
_cell.length_a   1.000
_cell.length_b   1.000
_cell.length_c   1.000
_cell.angle_alpha   90.00
_cell.angle_beta   90.00
_cell.angle_gamma   90.00
#
_symmetry.space_group_name_H-M   'P 1'
#
loop_
_entity.id
_entity.type
_entity.pdbx_description
1 polymer ?
#
loop_
_entity_poly.entity_id
_entity_poly.type
_entity_poly.pdbx_seq_one_letter_code
_entity_poly.pdbx_strand_id
1 'polypeptide(L)'
;MSRLHMGIDVGSTTVKVVVLDENNNTLFAEYRRHFSDIKSTVKGLFAEVKEVVKNEQFTVVITGSGGLLLSKMLDLPFVQEVIANKTAIKTFMPETDVVIELGGEDAKILYLSGGLEQRMNGTC
;
A
#
# COMPACT_ATOMS: atom_id res chain seq x y z
N MET A 1 14.07 16.58 13.23
CA MET A 1 13.89 15.14 12.98
C MET A 1 12.79 14.96 11.95
N SER A 2 13.10 14.36 10.83
CA SER A 2 12.10 14.15 9.79
C SER A 2 11.18 12.99 10.16
N ARG A 3 9.92 13.07 9.73
CA ARG A 3 8.97 12.00 9.89
C ARG A 3 8.81 11.29 8.56
N LEU A 4 8.98 9.98 8.58
CA LEU A 4 8.82 9.16 7.40
C LEU A 4 7.42 8.54 7.35
N HIS A 5 7.01 8.17 6.15
CA HIS A 5 5.69 7.59 5.93
C HIS A 5 5.85 6.21 5.31
N MET A 6 5.30 5.20 5.98
CA MET A 6 5.34 3.82 5.51
C MET A 6 3.94 3.38 5.11
N GLY A 7 3.83 2.83 3.92
CA GLY A 7 2.62 2.17 3.44
C GLY A 7 2.84 0.68 3.31
N ILE A 8 1.86 -0.10 3.74
CA ILE A 8 1.89 -1.56 3.64
C ILE A 8 0.64 -2.00 2.91
N ASP A 9 0.82 -2.67 1.78
CA ASP A 9 -0.29 -3.22 1.00
C ASP A 9 -0.22 -4.75 1.06
N VAL A 10 -1.20 -5.34 1.73
CA VAL A 10 -1.29 -6.80 1.86
C VAL A 10 -2.34 -7.30 0.89
N GLY A 11 -1.88 -7.82 -0.24
CA GLY A 11 -2.75 -8.39 -1.25
C GLY A 11 -2.98 -9.88 -1.04
N SER A 12 -3.67 -10.49 -2.00
CA SER A 12 -3.97 -11.93 -1.96
C SER A 12 -2.73 -12.80 -2.07
N THR A 13 -1.69 -12.32 -2.74
CA THR A 13 -0.46 -13.11 -2.98
C THR A 13 0.81 -12.42 -2.51
N THR A 14 0.82 -11.09 -2.39
CA THR A 14 2.03 -10.33 -2.11
C THR A 14 1.83 -9.32 -0.98
N VAL A 15 2.93 -8.99 -0.32
CA VAL A 15 3.02 -7.84 0.57
C VAL A 15 3.94 -6.82 -0.09
N LYS A 16 3.51 -5.56 -0.10
CA LYS A 16 4.29 -4.44 -0.63
C LYS A 16 4.53 -3.46 0.50
N VAL A 17 5.75 -2.97 0.62
CA VAL A 17 6.10 -1.95 1.60
C VAL A 17 6.82 -0.82 0.90
N VAL A 18 6.37 0.40 1.15
CA VAL A 18 6.98 1.62 0.61
C VAL A 18 7.24 2.58 1.78
N VAL A 19 8.42 3.19 1.79
CA VAL A 19 8.75 4.25 2.74
C VAL A 19 9.05 5.51 1.96
N LEU A 20 8.37 6.59 2.30
CA LEU A 20 8.55 7.90 1.70
C LEU A 20 9.10 8.88 2.75
N ASP A 21 9.90 9.85 2.30
CA ASP A 21 10.30 10.97 3.13
C ASP A 21 9.25 12.10 3.10
N GLU A 22 9.53 13.21 3.75
CA GLU A 22 8.62 14.37 3.84
C GLU A 22 8.28 14.96 2.48
N ASN A 23 9.14 14.78 1.50
CA ASN A 23 8.96 15.33 0.15
C ASN A 23 8.45 14.28 -0.84
N ASN A 24 7.93 13.15 -0.32
CA ASN A 24 7.42 12.04 -1.12
C ASN A 24 8.48 11.34 -1.98
N ASN A 25 9.75 11.45 -1.59
CA ASN A 25 10.81 10.67 -2.22
C ASN A 25 10.79 9.25 -1.66
N THR A 26 10.94 8.27 -2.54
CA THR A 26 10.96 6.86 -2.14
C THR A 26 12.31 6.48 -1.55
N LEU A 27 12.32 6.08 -0.29
CA LEU A 27 13.53 5.61 0.40
C LEU A 27 13.64 4.09 0.39
N PHE A 28 12.52 3.41 0.30
CA PHE A 28 12.45 1.95 0.31
C PHE A 28 11.20 1.54 -0.44
N ALA A 29 11.31 0.53 -1.29
CA ALA A 29 10.16 -0.04 -1.99
C ALA A 29 10.47 -1.50 -2.31
N GLU A 30 9.68 -2.39 -1.75
CA GLU A 30 9.81 -3.82 -1.98
C GLU A 30 8.45 -4.47 -2.05
N TYR A 31 8.33 -5.52 -2.87
CA TYR A 31 7.20 -6.42 -2.79
C TYR A 31 7.72 -7.86 -2.68
N ARG A 32 6.92 -8.70 -2.02
CA ARG A 32 7.33 -10.08 -1.75
C ARG A 32 6.11 -10.96 -1.66
N ARG A 33 6.16 -12.12 -2.28
CA ARG A 33 5.10 -13.10 -2.15
C ARG A 33 5.06 -13.61 -0.71
N HIS A 34 3.87 -13.72 -0.14
CA HIS A 34 3.75 -14.15 1.25
C HIS A 34 3.47 -15.64 1.42
N PHE A 35 3.09 -16.35 0.36
CA PHE A 35 2.82 -17.80 0.42
C PHE A 35 1.91 -18.16 1.60
N SER A 36 0.89 -17.35 1.85
CA SER A 36 -0.05 -17.47 2.97
C SER A 36 0.58 -17.28 4.36
N ASP A 37 1.83 -16.83 4.44
CA ASP A 37 2.49 -16.48 5.69
C ASP A 37 2.78 -14.97 5.72
N ILE A 38 1.72 -14.21 5.91
CA ILE A 38 1.79 -12.74 5.88
C ILE A 38 2.65 -12.21 7.00
N LYS A 39 2.50 -12.77 8.21
CA LYS A 39 3.20 -12.29 9.40
C LYS A 39 4.72 -12.36 9.25
N SER A 40 5.25 -13.49 8.82
CA SER A 40 6.68 -13.66 8.59
C SER A 40 7.20 -12.76 7.49
N THR A 41 6.41 -12.59 6.42
CA THR A 41 6.77 -11.75 5.29
C THR A 41 6.87 -10.28 5.71
N VAL A 42 5.90 -9.80 6.45
CA VAL A 42 5.89 -8.41 6.97
C VAL A 42 7.06 -8.20 7.93
N LYS A 43 7.30 -9.16 8.80
CA LYS A 43 8.41 -9.09 9.76
C LYS A 43 9.77 -9.00 9.05
N GLY A 44 9.94 -9.79 7.99
CA GLY A 44 11.17 -9.74 7.18
C GLY A 44 11.35 -8.40 6.49
N LEU A 45 10.28 -7.85 5.93
CA LEU A 45 10.32 -6.53 5.27
C LEU A 45 10.63 -5.42 6.28
N PHE A 46 10.06 -5.47 7.47
CA PHE A 46 10.38 -4.50 8.53
C PHE A 46 11.84 -4.55 8.92
N ALA A 47 12.43 -5.73 8.99
CA ALA A 47 13.85 -5.85 9.28
C ALA A 47 14.71 -5.17 8.21
N GLU A 48 14.32 -5.31 6.93
CA GLU A 48 15.02 -4.65 5.84
C GLU A 48 14.85 -3.13 5.88
N VAL A 49 13.66 -2.65 6.22
CA VAL A 49 13.43 -1.21 6.40
C VAL A 49 14.35 -0.64 7.47
N LYS A 50 14.50 -1.34 8.59
CA LYS A 50 15.38 -0.90 9.67
C LYS A 50 16.85 -0.78 9.26
N GLU A 51 17.29 -1.61 8.34
CA GLU A 51 18.66 -1.52 7.81
C GLU A 51 18.89 -0.27 6.97
N VAL A 52 17.85 0.16 6.24
CA VAL A 52 17.93 1.33 5.36
C VAL A 52 17.65 2.62 6.11
N VAL A 53 16.70 2.60 7.04
CA VAL A 53 16.20 3.80 7.70
C VAL A 53 16.31 3.60 9.22
N LYS A 54 17.42 4.03 9.79
CA LYS A 54 17.71 3.81 11.22
C LYS A 54 17.25 5.00 12.06
N ASN A 55 16.64 4.70 13.22
CA ASN A 55 16.29 5.69 14.25
C ASN A 55 15.29 6.78 13.77
N GLU A 56 14.49 6.48 12.77
CA GLU A 56 13.50 7.43 12.28
C GLU A 56 12.11 7.13 12.86
N GLN A 57 11.29 8.15 12.89
CA GLN A 57 9.89 8.01 13.26
C GLN A 57 9.05 7.77 12.01
N PHE A 58 8.09 6.88 12.12
CA PHE A 58 7.22 6.52 11.02
C PHE A 58 5.75 6.80 11.34
N THR A 59 5.03 7.28 10.34
CA THR A 59 3.60 7.04 10.29
C THR A 59 3.39 5.80 9.43
N VAL A 60 2.50 4.91 9.84
CA VAL A 60 2.27 3.64 9.13
C VAL A 60 0.78 3.52 8.81
N VAL A 61 0.47 3.21 7.56
CA VAL A 61 -0.90 2.95 7.13
C VAL A 61 -0.90 1.63 6.35
N ILE A 62 -1.93 0.83 6.58
CA ILE A 62 -2.08 -0.48 5.95
C ILE A 62 -3.27 -0.44 4.99
N THR A 63 -3.12 -1.10 3.86
CA THR A 63 -4.18 -1.29 2.89
C THR A 63 -4.12 -2.71 2.32
N GLY A 64 -5.03 -3.03 1.43
CA GLY A 64 -5.06 -4.31 0.75
C GLY A 64 -6.09 -5.27 1.32
N SER A 65 -6.49 -6.25 0.51
CA SER A 65 -7.53 -7.22 0.90
C SER A 65 -7.15 -8.06 2.12
N GLY A 66 -5.86 -8.30 2.34
CA GLY A 66 -5.36 -9.03 3.51
C GLY A 66 -4.89 -8.13 4.64
N GLY A 67 -5.04 -6.81 4.51
CA GLY A 67 -4.45 -5.86 5.45
C GLY A 67 -5.27 -5.57 6.68
N LEU A 68 -6.58 -5.82 6.64
CA LEU A 68 -7.47 -5.44 7.75
C LEU A 68 -7.12 -6.20 9.04
N LEU A 69 -6.89 -7.49 8.95
CA LEU A 69 -6.51 -8.29 10.11
C LEU A 69 -5.15 -7.84 10.66
N LEU A 70 -4.19 -7.60 9.78
CA LEU A 70 -2.87 -7.12 10.18
C LEU A 70 -2.96 -5.76 10.88
N SER A 71 -3.80 -4.85 10.37
CA SER A 71 -3.98 -3.54 11.01
C SER A 71 -4.52 -3.65 12.42
N LYS A 72 -5.46 -4.57 12.63
CA LYS A 72 -6.02 -4.82 13.97
C LYS A 72 -4.98 -5.44 14.90
N MET A 73 -4.19 -6.37 14.40
CA MET A 73 -3.13 -7.02 15.19
C MET A 73 -2.04 -6.06 15.63
N LEU A 74 -1.71 -5.10 14.77
CA LEU A 74 -0.65 -4.13 15.03
C LEU A 74 -1.16 -2.81 15.59
N ASP A 75 -2.46 -2.66 15.72
CA ASP A 75 -3.11 -1.40 16.13
C ASP A 75 -2.67 -0.22 15.26
N LEU A 76 -2.71 -0.43 13.95
CA LEU A 76 -2.35 0.56 12.95
C LEU A 76 -3.56 0.91 12.06
N PRO A 77 -3.63 2.14 11.53
CA PRO A 77 -4.74 2.53 10.69
C PRO A 77 -4.80 1.75 9.38
N PHE A 78 -6.01 1.49 8.92
CA PHE A 78 -6.29 0.82 7.66
C PHE A 78 -7.03 1.78 6.72
N VAL A 79 -6.65 1.78 5.45
CA VAL A 79 -7.30 2.56 4.40
C VAL A 79 -7.70 1.61 3.27
N GLN A 80 -8.90 1.79 2.74
CA GLN A 80 -9.36 0.98 1.61
C GLN A 80 -8.51 1.25 0.37
N GLU A 81 -8.33 0.23 -0.45
CA GLU A 81 -7.50 0.31 -1.66
C GLU A 81 -7.92 1.42 -2.61
N VAL A 82 -9.21 1.60 -2.79
CA VAL A 82 -9.75 2.66 -3.66
C VAL A 82 -9.29 4.04 -3.20
N ILE A 83 -9.33 4.29 -1.90
CA ILE A 83 -8.91 5.56 -1.31
C ILE A 83 -7.39 5.73 -1.43
N ALA A 84 -6.64 4.67 -1.17
CA ALA A 84 -5.18 4.68 -1.30
C ALA A 84 -4.75 4.98 -2.74
N ASN A 85 -5.36 4.30 -3.71
CA ASN A 85 -5.08 4.52 -5.14
C ASN A 85 -5.42 5.94 -5.57
N LYS A 86 -6.61 6.42 -5.20
CA LYS A 86 -7.03 7.79 -5.51
C LYS A 86 -6.06 8.82 -4.96
N THR A 87 -5.64 8.66 -3.71
CA THR A 87 -4.71 9.58 -3.05
C THR A 87 -3.35 9.58 -3.76
N ALA A 88 -2.81 8.41 -4.07
CA ALA A 88 -1.53 8.29 -4.77
C ALA A 88 -1.57 8.93 -6.16
N ILE A 89 -2.62 8.65 -6.91
CA ILE A 89 -2.76 9.19 -8.27
C ILE A 89 -2.89 10.71 -8.24
N LYS A 90 -3.70 11.25 -7.32
CA LYS A 90 -3.85 12.71 -7.19
C LYS A 90 -2.53 13.38 -6.80
N THR A 91 -1.73 12.70 -6.00
CA THR A 91 -0.46 13.24 -5.53
C THR A 91 0.61 13.23 -6.62
N PHE A 92 0.73 12.10 -7.33
CA PHE A 92 1.83 11.88 -8.27
C PHE A 92 1.44 12.09 -9.73
N MET A 93 0.19 11.90 -10.08
CA MET A 93 -0.29 12.00 -11.46
C MET A 93 -1.67 12.65 -11.50
N PRO A 94 -1.78 13.93 -11.11
CA PRO A 94 -3.10 14.58 -10.90
C PRO A 94 -3.96 14.73 -12.14
N GLU A 95 -3.39 14.58 -13.32
CA GLU A 95 -4.13 14.71 -14.59
C GLU A 95 -4.75 13.39 -15.07
N THR A 96 -4.63 12.32 -14.27
CA THR A 96 -5.17 11.01 -14.62
C THR A 96 -6.69 10.99 -14.49
N ASP A 97 -7.37 10.47 -15.50
CA ASP A 97 -8.82 10.31 -15.48
C ASP A 97 -9.26 8.90 -15.16
N VAL A 98 -8.47 7.90 -15.56
CA VAL A 98 -8.82 6.48 -15.40
C VAL A 98 -7.60 5.73 -14.89
N VAL A 99 -7.82 4.86 -13.91
CA VAL A 99 -6.79 3.96 -13.39
C VAL A 99 -7.27 2.53 -13.59
N ILE A 100 -6.42 1.70 -14.15
CA ILE A 100 -6.66 0.27 -14.26
C ILE A 100 -5.65 -0.43 -13.36
N GLU A 101 -6.16 -1.13 -12.36
CA GLU A 101 -5.34 -1.90 -11.43
C GLU A 101 -5.46 -3.38 -11.75
N LEU A 102 -4.34 -4.03 -11.98
CA LEU A 102 -4.28 -5.46 -12.26
C LEU A 102 -3.68 -6.17 -11.06
N GLY A 103 -4.47 -6.99 -10.41
CA GLY A 103 -4.05 -7.76 -9.26
C GLY A 103 -3.82 -9.23 -9.59
N GLY A 104 -3.51 -9.99 -8.56
CA GLY A 104 -3.31 -11.44 -8.71
C GLY A 104 -4.59 -12.21 -9.02
N GLU A 105 -5.73 -11.68 -8.66
CA GLU A 105 -7.03 -12.36 -8.81
C GLU A 105 -8.08 -11.53 -9.54
N ASP A 106 -7.93 -10.22 -9.60
CA ASP A 106 -8.95 -9.34 -10.17
C ASP A 106 -8.33 -8.18 -10.94
N ALA A 107 -9.21 -7.46 -11.63
CA ALA A 107 -8.89 -6.19 -12.25
C ALA A 107 -9.91 -5.16 -11.79
N LYS A 108 -9.45 -3.95 -11.53
CA LYS A 108 -10.31 -2.84 -11.10
C LYS A 108 -10.12 -1.66 -12.02
N ILE A 109 -11.20 -0.98 -12.32
CA ILE A 109 -11.17 0.26 -13.08
C ILE A 109 -11.70 1.37 -12.19
N LEU A 110 -10.92 2.45 -12.05
CA LEU A 110 -11.29 3.61 -11.26
C LEU A 110 -11.43 4.81 -12.20
N TYR A 111 -12.58 5.45 -12.18
CA TYR A 111 -12.82 6.68 -12.93
C TYR A 111 -12.67 7.86 -11.96
N LEU A 112 -11.74 8.73 -12.23
CA LEU A 112 -11.41 9.85 -11.34
C LEU A 112 -12.03 11.16 -11.78
N SER A 113 -12.36 11.29 -13.05
CA SER A 113 -13.05 12.47 -13.57
C SER A 113 -14.55 12.34 -13.30
N GLY A 114 -15.16 13.37 -12.74
CA GLY A 114 -16.59 13.35 -12.45
C GLY A 114 -17.01 12.59 -11.20
N GLY A 115 -16.06 12.29 -10.33
CA GLY A 115 -16.30 11.58 -9.09
C GLY A 115 -15.63 10.21 -9.07
N LEU A 116 -15.64 9.59 -7.89
CA LEU A 116 -15.01 8.29 -7.74
C LEU A 116 -16.00 7.18 -8.10
N GLU A 117 -15.69 6.45 -9.15
CA GLU A 117 -16.44 5.27 -9.55
C GLU A 117 -15.48 4.11 -9.68
N GLN A 118 -15.82 2.99 -9.09
CA GLN A 118 -15.01 1.78 -9.17
C GLN A 118 -15.81 0.68 -9.86
N ARG A 119 -15.18 0.01 -10.81
CA ARG A 119 -15.72 -1.19 -11.42
C ARG A 119 -14.72 -2.31 -11.29
N MET A 120 -15.19 -3.46 -10.90
CA MET A 120 -14.39 -4.66 -10.76
C MET A 120 -14.75 -5.64 -11.85
N ASN A 121 -13.73 -6.20 -12.48
CA ASN A 121 -13.88 -7.28 -13.43
C ASN A 121 -13.09 -8.47 -12.89
N GLY A 122 -13.80 -9.52 -12.61
CA GLY A 122 -13.12 -10.71 -12.16
C GLY A 122 -14.04 -11.62 -11.41
N THR A 123 -13.60 -12.82 -11.35
CA THR A 123 -14.22 -13.87 -10.55
C THR A 123 -13.36 -14.04 -9.32
N CYS A 124 -13.56 -13.20 -8.40
CA CYS A 124 -12.88 -13.38 -7.12
C CYS A 124 -13.61 -14.40 -6.28
#